data_a14775d86070d71441048e9510a26ba7
#
_entry.id   a14775d86070d71441048e9510a26ba7
#
_cell.length_a   1.000
_cell.length_b   1.000
_cell.length_c   1.000
_cell.angle_alpha   90.00
_cell.angle_beta   90.00
_cell.angle_gamma   90.00
#
_symmetry.space_group_name_H-M   'P 1'
#
loop_
_entity.id
_entity.type
_entity.pdbx_description
1 polymer ?
#
loop_
_entity_poly.entity_id
_entity_poly.type
_entity_poly.pdbx_seq_one_letter_code
_entity_poly.pdbx_strand_id
1 'polypeptide(L)'
;MIGTCYLHTVIDDYSRVAYVEAHDDETKETATQVLRNAVAWFAERGVTVQRVLSDNGSCYKSHLWHQTCTDLGITPKKTRPYRPQTNGKIERFHRTLADGWAYARCYTSEAERRGELDGWLHYYNHHRPHTACGNQPPFSRLINVPGQYI
;
A
#
# COMPACT_ATOMS: atom_id res chain seq x y z
N MET A 1 15.06 7.43 -21.56
CA MET A 1 15.25 7.02 -20.15
C MET A 1 13.91 7.02 -19.43
N ILE A 2 13.64 5.98 -18.67
CA ILE A 2 12.45 5.93 -17.85
C ILE A 2 12.71 6.79 -16.61
N GLY A 3 11.78 7.70 -16.30
CA GLY A 3 11.90 8.55 -15.12
C GLY A 3 11.74 7.80 -13.80
N THR A 4 11.93 8.49 -12.71
CA THR A 4 11.71 7.93 -11.37
C THR A 4 10.28 8.23 -10.91
N CYS A 5 9.73 7.37 -10.09
CA CYS A 5 8.48 7.63 -9.41
C CYS A 5 8.56 7.11 -7.97
N TYR A 6 7.72 7.69 -7.13
CA TYR A 6 7.57 7.25 -5.75
C TYR A 6 6.29 6.46 -5.63
N LEU A 7 6.39 5.27 -5.06
CA LEU A 7 5.24 4.41 -4.83
C LEU A 7 4.75 4.60 -3.40
N HIS A 8 3.49 5.00 -3.27
CA HIS A 8 2.82 5.11 -1.98
C HIS A 8 1.95 3.89 -1.81
N THR A 9 2.28 3.05 -0.84
CA THR A 9 1.67 1.75 -0.66
C THR A 9 0.95 1.65 0.68
N VAL A 10 -0.28 1.14 0.64
CA VAL A 10 -1.05 0.76 1.84
C VAL A 10 -1.39 -0.71 1.70
N ILE A 11 -0.94 -1.53 2.64
CA ILE A 11 -1.19 -2.97 2.61
C ILE A 11 -1.95 -3.38 3.87
N ASP A 12 -2.98 -4.22 3.69
CA ASP A 12 -3.70 -4.78 4.83
C ASP A 12 -2.86 -5.88 5.48
N ASP A 13 -2.62 -5.72 6.77
CA ASP A 13 -1.77 -6.61 7.54
C ASP A 13 -2.25 -8.06 7.52
N TYR A 14 -3.54 -8.28 7.53
CA TYR A 14 -4.10 -9.63 7.57
C TYR A 14 -4.20 -10.28 6.20
N SER A 15 -4.85 -9.60 5.25
CA SER A 15 -5.13 -10.17 3.93
C SER A 15 -3.97 -10.02 2.95
N ARG A 16 -3.10 -9.06 3.16
CA ARG A 16 -2.04 -8.65 2.23
C ARG A 16 -2.57 -7.97 0.97
N VAL A 17 -3.84 -7.59 0.97
CA VAL A 17 -4.40 -6.77 -0.13
C VAL A 17 -3.68 -5.43 -0.14
N ALA A 18 -3.24 -5.00 -1.30
CA ALA A 18 -2.43 -3.79 -1.45
C ALA A 18 -3.13 -2.74 -2.31
N TYR A 19 -2.97 -1.50 -1.90
CA TYR A 19 -3.37 -0.30 -2.64
C TYR A 19 -2.12 0.52 -2.90
N VAL A 20 -1.86 0.89 -4.14
CA VAL A 20 -0.64 1.61 -4.50
C VAL A 20 -0.98 2.74 -5.47
N GLU A 21 -0.35 3.90 -5.26
CA GLU A 21 -0.35 5.00 -6.22
C GLU A 21 1.10 5.36 -6.56
N ALA A 22 1.33 5.69 -7.82
CA ALA A 22 2.63 6.17 -8.29
C ALA A 22 2.57 7.69 -8.43
N HIS A 23 3.50 8.40 -7.81
CA HIS A 23 3.57 9.85 -7.82
C HIS A 23 4.98 10.34 -8.13
N ASP A 24 5.10 11.60 -8.47
CA ASP A 24 6.39 12.23 -8.75
C ASP A 24 7.13 12.65 -7.48
N ASP A 25 6.46 12.64 -6.35
CA ASP A 25 7.04 13.06 -5.07
C ASP A 25 6.54 12.20 -3.91
N GLU A 26 7.13 12.39 -2.74
CA GLU A 26 6.72 11.73 -1.50
C GLU A 26 6.48 12.76 -0.39
N THR A 27 5.91 13.91 -0.75
CA THR A 27 5.60 14.96 0.20
C THR A 27 4.47 14.54 1.14
N LYS A 28 4.32 15.29 2.25
CA LYS A 28 3.23 15.07 3.20
C LYS A 28 1.87 15.26 2.57
N GLU A 29 1.74 16.18 1.63
CA GLU A 29 0.49 16.43 0.91
C GLU A 29 0.09 15.22 0.07
N THR A 30 1.04 14.68 -0.68
CA THR A 30 0.80 13.48 -1.50
C THR A 30 0.49 12.27 -0.61
N ALA A 31 1.26 12.08 0.46
CA ALA A 31 1.04 10.96 1.38
C ALA A 31 -0.35 10.99 2.01
N THR A 32 -0.82 12.16 2.42
CA THR A 32 -2.16 12.29 3.02
C THR A 32 -3.26 12.06 2.00
N GLN A 33 -3.08 12.51 0.76
CA GLN A 33 -4.06 12.25 -0.29
C GLN A 33 -4.14 10.76 -0.60
N VAL A 34 -2.99 10.08 -0.66
CA VAL A 34 -2.97 8.62 -0.87
C VAL A 34 -3.69 7.91 0.28
N LEU A 35 -3.48 8.34 1.51
CA LEU A 35 -4.18 7.75 2.67
C LEU A 35 -5.70 7.90 2.52
N ARG A 36 -6.18 9.09 2.16
CA ARG A 36 -7.61 9.33 1.96
C ARG A 36 -8.17 8.42 0.87
N ASN A 37 -7.45 8.32 -0.24
CA ASN A 37 -7.87 7.48 -1.36
C ASN A 37 -7.88 6.00 -0.97
N ALA A 38 -6.86 5.55 -0.23
CA ALA A 38 -6.77 4.17 0.22
C ALA A 38 -7.91 3.81 1.17
N VAL A 39 -8.21 4.69 2.13
CA VAL A 39 -9.30 4.48 3.09
C VAL A 39 -10.63 4.32 2.36
N ALA A 40 -10.89 5.18 1.36
CA ALA A 40 -12.10 5.09 0.55
C ALA A 40 -12.12 3.79 -0.26
N TRP A 41 -10.99 3.41 -0.84
CA TRP A 41 -10.87 2.18 -1.63
C TRP A 41 -11.18 0.94 -0.78
N PHE A 42 -10.62 0.87 0.43
CA PHE A 42 -10.90 -0.24 1.34
C PHE A 42 -12.34 -0.21 1.84
N ALA A 43 -12.89 0.97 2.11
CA ALA A 43 -14.28 1.10 2.56
C ALA A 43 -15.27 0.58 1.52
N GLU A 44 -15.03 0.84 0.23
CA GLU A 44 -15.84 0.31 -0.86
C GLU A 44 -15.84 -1.22 -0.88
N ARG A 45 -14.84 -1.85 -0.29
CA ARG A 45 -14.67 -3.30 -0.21
C ARG A 45 -15.04 -3.86 1.16
N GLY A 46 -15.70 -3.05 1.98
CA GLY A 46 -16.23 -3.48 3.26
C GLY A 46 -15.21 -3.46 4.41
N VAL A 47 -14.07 -2.81 4.22
CA VAL A 47 -13.02 -2.75 5.23
C VAL A 47 -12.95 -1.35 5.83
N THR A 48 -13.07 -1.25 7.16
CA THR A 48 -12.90 0.00 7.89
C THR A 48 -11.49 0.07 8.42
N VAL A 49 -10.75 1.10 8.00
CA VAL A 49 -9.38 1.34 8.47
C VAL A 49 -9.46 1.98 9.85
N GLN A 50 -8.87 1.34 10.86
CA GLN A 50 -8.85 1.87 12.23
C GLN A 50 -7.46 2.33 12.65
N ARG A 51 -6.41 1.72 12.13
CA ARG A 51 -5.04 2.05 12.48
C ARG A 51 -4.18 2.02 11.23
N VAL A 52 -3.17 2.88 11.20
CA VAL A 52 -2.17 2.92 10.13
C VAL A 52 -0.80 2.89 10.77
N LEU A 53 0.01 1.90 10.40
CA LEU A 53 1.40 1.80 10.83
C LEU A 53 2.28 2.37 9.73
N SER A 54 3.13 3.33 10.06
CA SER A 54 4.07 3.94 9.13
C SER A 54 5.49 3.87 9.68
N ASP A 55 6.46 4.10 8.82
CA ASP A 55 7.84 4.27 9.26
C ASP A 55 8.03 5.68 9.87
N ASN A 56 9.26 6.04 10.20
CA ASN A 56 9.59 7.32 10.81
C ASN A 56 9.94 8.40 9.79
N GLY A 57 9.48 8.28 8.56
CA GLY A 57 9.69 9.31 7.54
C GLY A 57 9.08 10.65 7.92
N SER A 58 9.66 11.72 7.40
CA SER A 58 9.26 13.08 7.78
C SER A 58 7.80 13.40 7.47
N CYS A 59 7.25 12.86 6.38
CA CYS A 59 5.85 13.10 6.01
C CYS A 59 4.89 12.53 7.06
N TYR A 60 5.25 11.44 7.73
CA TYR A 60 4.42 10.79 8.75
C TYR A 60 4.58 11.43 10.13
N LYS A 61 5.53 12.32 10.30
CA LYS A 61 5.68 13.13 11.51
C LYS A 61 4.98 14.47 11.39
N SER A 62 4.44 14.80 10.22
CA SER A 62 3.85 16.11 9.96
C SER A 62 2.52 16.28 10.69
N HIS A 63 2.20 17.54 11.00
CA HIS A 63 0.91 17.88 11.56
C HIS A 63 -0.23 17.53 10.61
N LEU A 64 -0.01 17.71 9.32
CA LEU A 64 -0.98 17.38 8.29
C LEU A 64 -1.35 15.89 8.30
N TRP A 65 -0.34 15.01 8.43
CA TRP A 65 -0.59 13.56 8.52
C TRP A 65 -1.45 13.22 9.73
N HIS A 66 -1.09 13.74 10.90
CA HIS A 66 -1.82 13.47 12.13
C HIS A 66 -3.24 14.03 12.07
N GLN A 67 -3.41 15.22 11.54
CA GLN A 67 -4.74 15.82 11.40
C GLN A 67 -5.61 15.00 10.43
N THR A 68 -5.03 14.53 9.34
CA THR A 68 -5.75 13.69 8.37
C THR A 68 -6.21 12.38 9.02
N CYS A 69 -5.34 11.74 9.79
CA CYS A 69 -5.71 10.52 10.52
C CYS A 69 -6.85 10.80 11.49
N THR A 70 -6.79 11.89 12.23
CA THR A 70 -7.86 12.27 13.17
C THR A 70 -9.18 12.48 12.42
N ASP A 71 -9.14 13.20 11.30
CA ASP A 71 -10.34 13.46 10.49
C ASP A 71 -10.96 12.17 9.95
N LEU A 72 -10.15 11.18 9.65
CA LEU A 72 -10.59 9.89 9.15
C LEU A 72 -10.94 8.88 10.25
N GLY A 73 -10.76 9.26 11.52
CA GLY A 73 -11.00 8.35 12.63
C GLY A 73 -9.97 7.25 12.76
N ILE A 74 -8.75 7.51 12.33
CA ILE A 74 -7.66 6.53 12.30
C ILE A 74 -6.62 6.87 13.35
N THR A 75 -6.13 5.85 14.07
CA THR A 75 -5.02 6.01 15.01
C THR A 75 -3.69 5.77 14.27
N PRO A 76 -2.84 6.81 14.14
CA PRO A 76 -1.54 6.61 13.53
C PRO A 76 -0.58 5.96 14.51
N LYS A 77 0.20 5.01 14.01
CA LYS A 77 1.26 4.32 14.75
C LYS A 77 2.54 4.39 13.93
N LYS A 78 3.69 4.39 14.60
CA LYS A 78 4.98 4.34 13.94
C LYS A 78 5.71 3.08 14.35
N THR A 79 6.54 2.55 13.43
CA THR A 79 7.40 1.42 13.76
C THR A 79 8.40 1.83 14.82
N ARG A 80 8.70 0.92 15.74
CA ARG A 80 9.71 1.17 16.76
C ARG A 80 11.10 1.12 16.11
N PRO A 81 12.01 2.01 16.52
CA PRO A 81 13.41 1.91 16.08
C PRO A 81 13.97 0.52 16.38
N TYR A 82 14.81 0.03 15.47
CA TYR A 82 15.46 -1.29 15.61
C TYR A 82 14.49 -2.47 15.64
N ARG A 83 13.28 -2.29 15.06
CA ARG A 83 12.29 -3.37 14.92
C ARG A 83 11.89 -3.52 13.46
N PRO A 84 12.81 -3.91 12.56
CA PRO A 84 12.55 -3.95 11.12
C PRO A 84 11.44 -4.93 10.74
N GLN A 85 11.20 -5.96 11.53
CA GLN A 85 10.16 -6.95 11.23
C GLN A 85 8.75 -6.35 11.18
N THR A 86 8.51 -5.19 11.81
CA THR A 86 7.19 -4.56 11.77
C THR A 86 6.84 -4.03 10.38
N ASN A 87 7.85 -3.76 9.53
CA ASN A 87 7.66 -3.33 8.14
C ASN A 87 7.96 -4.45 7.14
N GLY A 88 8.19 -5.68 7.61
CA GLY A 88 8.59 -6.78 6.73
C GLY A 88 7.59 -7.10 5.64
N LYS A 89 6.30 -6.90 5.91
CA LYS A 89 5.23 -7.15 4.93
C LYS A 89 5.28 -6.16 3.78
N ILE A 90 5.53 -4.88 4.07
CA ILE A 90 5.70 -3.85 3.05
C ILE A 90 6.96 -4.10 2.23
N GLU A 91 8.06 -4.44 2.88
CA GLU A 91 9.32 -4.72 2.18
C GLU A 91 9.17 -5.92 1.24
N ARG A 92 8.52 -6.97 1.69
CA ARG A 92 8.26 -8.15 0.86
C ARG A 92 7.36 -7.78 -0.33
N PHE A 93 6.33 -7.00 -0.09
CA PHE A 93 5.45 -6.54 -1.15
C PHE A 93 6.24 -5.73 -2.20
N HIS A 94 7.10 -4.81 -1.76
CA HIS A 94 7.89 -4.00 -2.66
C HIS A 94 8.85 -4.84 -3.52
N ARG A 95 9.43 -5.89 -2.97
CA ARG A 95 10.27 -6.82 -3.76
C ARG A 95 9.43 -7.54 -4.81
N THR A 96 8.25 -8.03 -4.43
CA THR A 96 7.33 -8.67 -5.38
C THR A 96 6.92 -7.70 -6.48
N LEU A 97 6.63 -6.46 -6.12
CA LEU A 97 6.27 -5.41 -7.07
C LEU A 97 7.43 -5.10 -8.04
N ALA A 98 8.64 -4.99 -7.52
CA ALA A 98 9.81 -4.72 -8.35
C ALA A 98 10.00 -5.82 -9.39
N ASP A 99 9.94 -7.08 -8.97
CA ASP A 99 10.13 -8.21 -9.89
C ASP A 99 8.97 -8.39 -10.86
N GLY A 100 7.73 -8.19 -10.40
CA GLY A 100 6.55 -8.47 -11.19
C GLY A 100 6.06 -7.30 -12.05
N TRP A 101 6.48 -6.08 -11.73
CA TRP A 101 6.03 -4.89 -12.44
C TRP A 101 7.19 -4.02 -12.91
N ALA A 102 7.99 -3.48 -11.97
CA ALA A 102 8.96 -2.44 -12.31
C ALA A 102 10.04 -2.93 -13.27
N TYR A 103 10.45 -4.19 -13.14
CA TYR A 103 11.54 -4.77 -13.93
C TYR A 103 11.12 -6.01 -14.71
N ALA A 104 9.81 -6.29 -14.78
CA ALA A 104 9.30 -7.49 -15.45
C ALA A 104 9.56 -7.47 -16.96
N ARG A 105 9.64 -6.28 -17.56
CA ARG A 105 9.93 -6.10 -18.97
C ARG A 105 10.51 -4.70 -19.19
N CYS A 106 11.00 -4.45 -20.39
CA CYS A 106 11.46 -3.13 -20.78
C CYS A 106 10.27 -2.25 -21.12
N TYR A 107 10.14 -1.13 -20.45
CA TYR A 107 9.11 -0.13 -20.75
C TYR A 107 9.72 0.98 -21.59
N THR A 108 8.94 1.51 -22.53
CA THR A 108 9.40 2.58 -23.40
C THR A 108 9.32 3.95 -22.73
N SER A 109 8.48 4.08 -21.70
CA SER A 109 8.31 5.36 -21.00
C SER A 109 7.82 5.11 -19.58
N GLU A 110 7.96 6.14 -18.74
CA GLU A 110 7.41 6.12 -17.39
C GLU A 110 5.89 6.05 -17.41
N ALA A 111 5.25 6.72 -18.37
CA ALA A 111 3.80 6.68 -18.51
C ALA A 111 3.32 5.25 -18.81
N GLU A 112 4.03 4.51 -19.67
CA GLU A 112 3.70 3.11 -19.95
C GLU A 112 3.86 2.25 -18.70
N ARG A 113 4.96 2.42 -17.96
CA ARG A 113 5.20 1.65 -16.73
C ARG A 113 4.11 1.91 -15.69
N ARG A 114 3.74 3.18 -15.47
CA ARG A 114 2.67 3.53 -14.52
C ARG A 114 1.32 3.01 -14.98
N GLY A 115 1.05 3.01 -16.27
CA GLY A 115 -0.20 2.50 -16.83
C GLY A 115 -0.39 1.00 -16.61
N GLU A 116 0.69 0.25 -16.51
CA GLU A 116 0.63 -1.20 -16.26
C GLU A 116 0.44 -1.54 -14.78
N LEU A 117 0.64 -0.56 -13.88
CA LEU A 117 0.58 -0.80 -12.45
C LEU A 117 -0.79 -1.30 -11.98
N ASP A 118 -1.87 -0.67 -12.44
CA ASP A 118 -3.23 -1.05 -12.03
C ASP A 118 -3.55 -2.49 -12.39
N GLY A 119 -3.17 -2.92 -13.60
CA GLY A 119 -3.37 -4.29 -14.04
C GLY A 119 -2.58 -5.28 -13.20
N TRP A 120 -1.33 -4.95 -12.89
CA TRP A 120 -0.50 -5.80 -12.04
C TRP A 120 -1.06 -5.90 -10.62
N LEU A 121 -1.54 -4.79 -10.06
CA LEU A 121 -2.16 -4.79 -8.73
C LEU A 121 -3.43 -5.63 -8.70
N HIS A 122 -4.25 -5.57 -9.75
CA HIS A 122 -5.41 -6.42 -9.86
C HIS A 122 -5.00 -7.90 -9.84
N TYR A 123 -3.97 -8.26 -10.61
CA TYR A 123 -3.43 -9.61 -10.60
C TYR A 123 -2.93 -10.00 -9.21
N TYR A 124 -2.15 -9.14 -8.54
CA TYR A 124 -1.61 -9.43 -7.22
C TYR A 124 -2.74 -9.69 -6.21
N ASN A 125 -3.73 -8.80 -6.18
CA ASN A 125 -4.80 -8.86 -5.19
C ASN A 125 -5.78 -10.00 -5.44
N HIS A 126 -6.09 -10.30 -6.69
CA HIS A 126 -7.20 -11.20 -7.06
C HIS A 126 -6.76 -12.54 -7.62
N HIS A 127 -5.55 -12.68 -8.13
CA HIS A 127 -5.15 -13.87 -8.87
C HIS A 127 -3.84 -14.51 -8.41
N ARG A 128 -2.92 -13.72 -7.84
CA ARG A 128 -1.62 -14.24 -7.47
C ARG A 128 -1.70 -15.06 -6.18
N PRO A 129 -1.27 -16.35 -6.17
CA PRO A 129 -1.21 -17.12 -4.93
C PRO A 129 -0.20 -16.49 -3.94
N HIS A 130 -0.57 -16.46 -2.67
CA HIS A 130 0.27 -15.90 -1.62
C HIS A 130 0.42 -16.92 -0.50
N THR A 131 1.65 -17.23 -0.11
CA THR A 131 1.90 -18.28 0.91
C THR A 131 1.27 -17.93 2.25
N ALA A 132 1.29 -16.67 2.65
CA ALA A 132 0.67 -16.20 3.90
C ALA A 132 -0.87 -16.34 3.87
N CYS A 133 -1.46 -16.55 2.70
CA CYS A 133 -2.91 -16.67 2.51
C CYS A 133 -3.30 -18.10 2.10
N GLY A 134 -2.52 -19.09 2.49
CA GLY A 134 -2.78 -20.49 2.15
C GLY A 134 -2.73 -20.76 0.66
N ASN A 135 -1.84 -20.07 -0.07
CA ASN A 135 -1.69 -20.14 -1.52
C ASN A 135 -2.91 -19.64 -2.29
N GLN A 136 -3.75 -18.85 -1.64
CA GLN A 136 -4.87 -18.15 -2.28
C GLN A 136 -4.51 -16.67 -2.50
N PRO A 137 -5.19 -15.98 -3.41
CA PRO A 137 -4.95 -14.55 -3.60
C PRO A 137 -5.30 -13.74 -2.34
N PRO A 138 -4.62 -12.61 -2.09
CA PRO A 138 -4.90 -11.78 -0.91
C PRO A 138 -6.37 -11.40 -0.75
N PHE A 139 -7.06 -11.09 -1.83
CA PHE A 139 -8.46 -10.65 -1.76
C PHE A 139 -9.41 -11.70 -1.19
N SER A 140 -9.05 -12.99 -1.27
CA SER A 140 -9.85 -14.06 -0.67
C SER A 140 -9.97 -13.91 0.84
N ARG A 141 -8.92 -13.41 1.50
CA ARG A 141 -8.93 -13.20 2.95
C ARG A 141 -9.67 -11.92 3.32
N LEU A 142 -9.68 -10.92 2.45
CA LEU A 142 -10.40 -9.68 2.69
C LEU A 142 -11.90 -9.93 2.76
N ILE A 143 -12.41 -10.78 1.87
CA ILE A 143 -13.85 -11.07 1.80
C ILE A 143 -14.31 -11.95 2.96
N ASN A 144 -13.42 -12.85 3.42
CA ASN A 144 -13.79 -13.90 4.36
C ASN A 144 -13.64 -13.53 5.83
N VAL A 145 -13.25 -12.29 6.14
CA VAL A 145 -13.00 -11.86 7.53
C VAL A 145 -13.72 -10.55 7.79
N PRO A 146 -15.02 -10.60 8.16
CA PRO A 146 -15.77 -9.38 8.51
C PRO A 146 -15.14 -8.65 9.69
N GLY A 147 -15.15 -7.31 9.64
CA GLY A 147 -14.58 -6.48 10.69
C GLY A 147 -13.06 -6.41 10.70
N GLN A 148 -12.45 -6.76 9.59
CA GLN A 148 -11.01 -6.70 9.41
C GLN A 148 -10.51 -5.25 9.47
N TYR A 149 -9.29 -5.07 10.00
CA TYR A 149 -8.68 -3.76 10.15
C TYR A 149 -7.34 -3.68 9.44
N ILE A 150 -6.97 -2.48 9.08
CA ILE A 150 -5.70 -2.18 8.41
C ILE A 150 -4.75 -1.43 9.32
#